data_41f72b813d10e09a364c72b476430579
#
_entry.id   41f72b813d10e09a364c72b476430579
#
_cell.length_a   1.000
_cell.length_b   1.000
_cell.length_c   1.000
_cell.angle_alpha   90.00
_cell.angle_beta   90.00
_cell.angle_gamma   90.00
#
_symmetry.space_group_name_H-M   'P 1'
#
loop_
_entity.id
_entity.type
_entity.pdbx_description
1 polymer ?
#
loop_
_entity_poly.entity_id
_entity_poly.type
_entity_poly.pdbx_seq_one_letter_code
_entity_poly.pdbx_strand_id
1 'polypeptide(L)'
;MDLMISSKTLLNSGYFKFFAPAKLNLFLKILSKRKDGYHNLQSVFQLIDLQDDIYIKIRYKDNKVNIKNSCEQINQKNDLAFKAAKLMLSNHQIGADIYIKKRIPI
;
A
#
# COMPACT_ATOMS: atom_id res chain seq x y z
N MET A 1 -15.81 -15.31 7.35
CA MET A 1 -16.15 -13.93 6.98
C MET A 1 -15.60 -13.64 5.62
N ASP A 2 -16.40 -13.14 4.77
CA ASP A 2 -15.92 -12.75 3.46
C ASP A 2 -15.40 -11.32 3.49
N LEU A 3 -14.09 -11.19 3.43
CA LEU A 3 -13.44 -9.90 3.30
C LEU A 3 -13.41 -9.42 1.85
N MET A 4 -13.96 -10.26 0.96
CA MET A 4 -13.76 -10.11 -0.47
C MET A 4 -14.97 -9.51 -1.13
N ILE A 5 -15.26 -8.25 -0.83
CA ILE A 5 -16.19 -7.49 -1.67
C ILE A 5 -15.68 -7.54 -3.10
N SER A 6 -16.54 -7.81 -4.07
CA SER A 6 -16.12 -7.93 -5.45
C SER A 6 -15.54 -6.61 -5.96
N SER A 7 -14.60 -6.71 -6.89
CA SER A 7 -14.00 -5.54 -7.53
C SER A 7 -15.05 -4.67 -8.21
N LYS A 8 -16.04 -5.30 -8.84
CA LYS A 8 -17.15 -4.58 -9.49
C LYS A 8 -17.95 -3.75 -8.48
N THR A 9 -18.25 -4.33 -7.31
CA THR A 9 -18.96 -3.62 -6.27
C THR A 9 -18.18 -2.43 -5.76
N LEU A 10 -16.88 -2.58 -5.53
CA LEU A 10 -16.02 -1.48 -5.09
C LEU A 10 -15.99 -0.36 -6.12
N LEU A 11 -15.78 -0.68 -7.39
CA LEU A 11 -15.73 0.32 -8.46
C LEU A 11 -17.08 1.04 -8.61
N ASN A 12 -18.20 0.32 -8.50
CA ASN A 12 -19.54 0.91 -8.58
C ASN A 12 -19.85 1.79 -7.36
N SER A 13 -19.15 1.58 -6.25
CA SER A 13 -19.31 2.37 -5.03
C SER A 13 -18.40 3.60 -4.97
N GLY A 14 -17.71 3.93 -6.04
CA GLY A 14 -16.87 5.12 -6.13
C GLY A 14 -15.43 4.94 -5.73
N TYR A 15 -14.95 3.71 -5.60
CA TYR A 15 -13.54 3.44 -5.36
C TYR A 15 -12.76 3.50 -6.66
N PHE A 16 -11.54 4.04 -6.58
CA PHE A 16 -10.57 3.97 -7.67
C PHE A 16 -9.61 2.83 -7.41
N LYS A 17 -9.24 2.11 -8.48
CA LYS A 17 -8.35 0.97 -8.38
C LYS A 17 -6.93 1.34 -8.77
N PHE A 18 -5.97 0.91 -7.97
CA PHE A 18 -4.55 1.07 -8.22
C PHE A 18 -3.85 -0.28 -8.10
N PHE A 19 -2.75 -0.45 -8.81
CA PHE A 19 -1.93 -1.64 -8.75
C PHE A 19 -0.66 -1.35 -7.95
N ALA A 20 -0.32 -2.25 -7.02
CA ALA A 20 0.93 -2.21 -6.29
C ALA A 20 1.75 -3.44 -6.67
N PRO A 21 2.56 -3.38 -7.72
CA PRO A 21 3.30 -4.54 -8.20
C PRO A 21 4.46 -4.89 -7.27
N ALA A 22 4.76 -6.18 -7.20
CA ALA A 22 5.97 -6.66 -6.55
C ALA A 22 7.19 -6.29 -7.41
N LYS A 23 8.33 -6.18 -6.75
CA LYS A 23 9.60 -5.96 -7.44
C LYS A 23 10.55 -7.11 -7.15
N LEU A 24 11.34 -7.46 -8.14
CA LEU A 24 12.43 -8.42 -8.02
C LEU A 24 13.74 -7.65 -8.03
N ASN A 25 14.55 -7.83 -6.98
CA ASN A 25 15.85 -7.22 -6.89
C ASN A 25 16.85 -8.12 -7.63
N LEU A 26 17.23 -7.72 -8.84
CA LEU A 26 18.12 -8.50 -9.70
C LEU A 26 19.58 -8.35 -9.32
N PHE A 27 19.95 -7.22 -8.72
CA PHE A 27 21.32 -6.90 -8.43
C PHE A 27 21.40 -5.89 -7.30
N LEU A 28 22.28 -6.14 -6.35
CA LEU A 28 22.56 -5.20 -5.26
C LEU A 28 24.07 -5.19 -5.01
N LYS A 29 24.68 -4.02 -5.07
CA LYS A 29 26.09 -3.84 -4.76
C LYS A 29 26.27 -2.71 -3.77
N ILE A 30 26.99 -2.98 -2.70
CA ILE A 30 27.38 -1.96 -1.73
C ILE A 30 28.65 -1.30 -2.26
N LEU A 31 28.59 0.01 -2.56
CA LEU A 31 29.70 0.74 -3.17
C LEU A 31 30.69 1.25 -2.13
N SER A 32 30.17 1.87 -1.07
CA SER A 32 31.03 2.43 -0.02
C SER A 32 30.20 2.76 1.21
N LYS A 33 30.88 2.85 2.38
CA LYS A 33 30.24 3.30 3.61
C LYS A 33 30.28 4.82 3.65
N ARG A 34 29.14 5.46 3.89
CA ARG A 34 29.04 6.92 4.03
C ARG A 34 29.44 7.35 5.43
N LYS A 35 29.78 8.64 5.59
CA LYS A 35 30.14 9.22 6.88
C LYS A 35 29.03 9.17 7.92
N ASP A 36 27.76 9.17 7.47
CA ASP A 36 26.59 9.09 8.34
C ASP A 36 26.25 7.66 8.78
N GLY A 37 27.09 6.67 8.46
CA GLY A 37 26.88 5.27 8.81
C GLY A 37 26.10 4.46 7.77
N TYR A 38 25.50 5.10 6.80
CA TYR A 38 24.83 4.41 5.69
C TYR A 38 25.80 4.03 4.59
N HIS A 39 25.39 3.12 3.72
CA HIS A 39 26.18 2.69 2.58
C HIS A 39 25.61 3.25 1.29
N ASN A 40 26.49 3.59 0.34
CA ASN A 40 26.07 3.82 -1.02
C ASN A 40 25.77 2.49 -1.68
N LEU A 41 24.65 2.41 -2.38
CA LEU A 41 24.16 1.19 -3.00
C LEU A 41 24.00 1.40 -4.50
N GLN A 42 24.23 0.32 -5.23
CA GLN A 42 23.85 0.20 -6.63
C GLN A 42 22.92 -1.00 -6.75
N SER A 43 21.76 -0.80 -7.30
CA SER A 43 20.78 -1.88 -7.44
C SER A 43 20.02 -1.78 -8.76
N VAL A 44 19.60 -2.93 -9.25
CA VAL A 44 18.71 -3.07 -10.40
C VAL A 44 17.56 -3.96 -9.98
N PHE A 45 16.33 -3.51 -10.19
CA PHE A 45 15.15 -4.30 -9.89
C PHE A 45 14.15 -4.21 -11.03
N GLN A 46 13.28 -5.20 -11.08
CA GLN A 46 12.26 -5.34 -12.10
C GLN A 46 10.90 -5.49 -11.43
N LEU A 47 9.92 -4.77 -11.92
CA LEU A 47 8.53 -5.01 -11.53
C LEU A 47 8.02 -6.25 -12.24
N ILE A 48 7.23 -7.04 -11.55
CA ILE A 48 6.68 -8.29 -12.07
C ILE A 48 5.15 -8.24 -12.02
N ASP A 49 4.52 -9.20 -12.69
CA ASP A 49 3.05 -9.22 -12.82
C ASP A 49 2.31 -9.54 -11.51
N LEU A 50 3.00 -10.08 -10.52
CA LEU A 50 2.40 -10.29 -9.21
C LEU A 50 2.20 -8.94 -8.52
N GLN A 51 0.96 -8.63 -8.17
CA GLN A 51 0.61 -7.34 -7.60
C GLN A 51 -0.53 -7.44 -6.61
N ASP A 52 -0.60 -6.49 -5.70
CA ASP A 52 -1.77 -6.26 -4.88
C ASP A 52 -2.69 -5.28 -5.58
N ASP A 53 -3.99 -5.46 -5.41
CA ASP A 53 -4.99 -4.51 -5.89
C ASP A 53 -5.41 -3.61 -4.74
N ILE A 54 -5.33 -2.30 -4.93
CA ILE A 54 -5.66 -1.30 -3.94
C ILE A 54 -6.84 -0.49 -4.45
N TYR A 55 -7.89 -0.40 -3.63
CA TYR A 55 -9.08 0.39 -3.95
C TYR A 55 -9.17 1.52 -2.94
N ILE A 56 -9.27 2.75 -3.43
CA ILE A 56 -9.28 3.95 -2.58
C ILE A 56 -10.49 4.81 -2.91
N LYS A 57 -11.18 5.24 -1.86
CA LYS A 57 -12.27 6.20 -1.94
C LYS A 57 -11.99 7.34 -0.96
N ILE A 58 -11.97 8.56 -1.45
CA ILE A 58 -11.75 9.75 -0.62
C ILE A 58 -13.08 10.24 -0.07
N ARG A 59 -13.08 10.61 1.20
CA ARG A 59 -14.21 11.25 1.85
C ARG A 59 -13.83 12.68 2.23
N TYR A 60 -14.78 13.59 2.08
CA TYR A 60 -14.55 15.02 2.39
C TYR A 60 -15.24 15.45 3.68
N LYS A 61 -15.84 14.53 4.42
CA LYS A 61 -16.61 14.81 5.63
C LYS A 61 -15.85 14.63 6.92
N ASP A 62 -14.76 13.91 6.91
CA ASP A 62 -13.95 13.61 8.09
C ASP A 62 -12.50 13.43 7.70
N ASN A 63 -11.65 13.19 8.70
CA ASN A 63 -10.21 12.97 8.50
C ASN A 63 -9.77 11.56 8.90
N LYS A 64 -10.67 10.60 8.90
CA LYS A 64 -10.39 9.24 9.33
C LYS A 64 -9.88 8.40 8.16
N VAL A 65 -8.97 7.49 8.47
CA VAL A 65 -8.51 6.47 7.53
C VAL A 65 -9.03 5.12 7.98
N ASN A 66 -9.81 4.50 7.11
CA ASN A 66 -10.28 3.13 7.31
C ASN A 66 -9.63 2.25 6.27
N ILE A 67 -9.08 1.13 6.72
CA ILE A 67 -8.42 0.19 5.81
C ILE A 67 -8.90 -1.22 6.11
N LYS A 68 -9.18 -1.97 5.05
CA LYS A 68 -9.46 -3.39 5.10
C LYS A 68 -8.47 -4.11 4.20
N ASN A 69 -7.89 -5.16 4.73
CA ASN A 69 -6.92 -5.98 4.02
C ASN A 69 -7.46 -7.41 3.94
N SER A 70 -7.38 -8.02 2.75
CA SER A 70 -7.80 -9.41 2.59
C SER A 70 -6.94 -10.39 3.39
N CYS A 71 -5.77 -9.97 3.85
CA CYS A 71 -4.92 -10.75 4.72
C CYS A 71 -5.28 -10.45 6.18
N GLU A 72 -5.92 -11.40 6.86
CA GLU A 72 -6.36 -11.24 8.25
C GLU A 72 -5.21 -11.14 9.25
N GLN A 73 -4.01 -11.53 8.85
CA GLN A 73 -2.83 -11.45 9.72
C GLN A 73 -2.34 -10.02 9.93
N ILE A 74 -2.80 -9.08 9.10
CA ILE A 74 -2.38 -7.69 9.20
C ILE A 74 -3.42 -6.90 9.98
N ASN A 75 -3.04 -6.42 11.16
CA ASN A 75 -3.85 -5.50 11.94
C ASN A 75 -3.82 -4.12 11.30
N GLN A 76 -4.96 -3.42 11.28
CA GLN A 76 -5.06 -2.09 10.67
C GLN A 76 -3.99 -1.13 11.21
N LYS A 77 -3.74 -1.10 12.52
CA LYS A 77 -2.76 -0.19 13.13
C LYS A 77 -1.33 -0.47 12.70
N ASN A 78 -1.02 -1.71 12.35
CA ASN A 78 0.31 -2.13 11.92
C ASN A 78 0.44 -2.19 10.41
N ASP A 79 -0.63 -1.94 9.69
CA ASP A 79 -0.63 -1.94 8.24
C ASP A 79 0.17 -0.74 7.71
N LEU A 80 1.14 -1.01 6.86
CA LEU A 80 1.98 0.04 6.28
C LEU A 80 1.16 1.02 5.44
N ALA A 81 0.14 0.53 4.76
CA ALA A 81 -0.75 1.39 3.97
C ALA A 81 -1.55 2.33 4.87
N PHE A 82 -1.99 1.87 6.03
CA PHE A 82 -2.65 2.72 7.02
C PHE A 82 -1.72 3.84 7.49
N LYS A 83 -0.48 3.48 7.85
CA LYS A 83 0.51 4.46 8.31
C LYS A 83 0.83 5.49 7.24
N ALA A 84 1.00 5.05 5.99
CA ALA A 84 1.27 5.94 4.87
C ALA A 84 0.10 6.89 4.62
N ALA A 85 -1.13 6.40 4.62
CA ALA A 85 -2.31 7.21 4.41
C ALA A 85 -2.48 8.25 5.53
N LYS A 86 -2.30 7.85 6.78
CA LYS A 86 -2.36 8.79 7.91
C LYS A 86 -1.34 9.89 7.77
N LEU A 87 -0.12 9.56 7.37
CA LEU A 87 0.94 10.55 7.18
C LEU A 87 0.60 11.53 6.06
N MET A 88 0.12 11.03 4.94
CA MET A 88 -0.22 11.88 3.78
C MET A 88 -1.40 12.80 4.06
N LEU A 89 -2.36 12.37 4.87
CA LEU A 89 -3.58 13.12 5.15
C LEU A 89 -3.52 13.93 6.44
N SER A 90 -2.37 13.93 7.15
CA SER A 90 -2.26 14.50 8.49
C SER A 90 -2.62 15.99 8.57
N ASN A 91 -2.40 16.76 7.50
CA ASN A 91 -2.69 18.20 7.45
C ASN A 91 -3.92 18.53 6.61
N HIS A 92 -4.70 17.53 6.25
CA HIS A 92 -5.88 17.71 5.39
C HIS A 92 -7.14 17.28 6.14
N GLN A 93 -8.25 17.92 5.82
CA GLN A 93 -9.55 17.55 6.38
C GLN A 93 -10.28 16.58 5.44
N ILE A 94 -9.58 15.57 4.97
CA ILE A 94 -10.15 14.52 4.16
C ILE A 94 -9.81 13.16 4.79
N GLY A 95 -10.70 12.21 4.58
CA GLY A 95 -10.51 10.83 4.99
C GLY A 95 -10.41 9.92 3.79
N ALA A 96 -10.08 8.67 4.03
CA ALA A 96 -9.99 7.67 2.99
C ALA A 96 -10.49 6.32 3.46
N ASP A 97 -11.21 5.64 2.60
CA ASP A 97 -11.53 4.22 2.73
C ASP A 97 -10.64 3.46 1.76
N ILE A 98 -9.86 2.53 2.28
CA ILE A 98 -8.90 1.76 1.51
C ILE A 98 -9.23 0.28 1.66
N TYR A 99 -9.29 -0.43 0.53
CA TYR A 99 -9.50 -1.85 0.50
C TYR A 99 -8.34 -2.49 -0.28
N ILE A 100 -7.59 -3.39 0.37
CA ILE A 100 -6.43 -4.04 -0.24
C ILE A 100 -6.75 -5.51 -0.46
N LYS A 101 -6.67 -5.95 -1.70
CA LYS A 101 -6.71 -7.37 -2.06
C LYS A 101 -5.27 -7.85 -2.24
N LYS A 102 -4.77 -8.55 -1.24
CA LYS A 102 -3.39 -9.04 -1.22
C LYS A 102 -3.23 -10.24 -2.15
N ARG A 103 -2.22 -10.20 -2.99
CA ARG A 103 -1.72 -11.34 -3.76
C ARG A 103 -0.23 -11.57 -3.53
N ILE A 104 0.50 -10.52 -3.16
CA ILE A 104 1.92 -10.65 -2.82
C ILE A 104 2.02 -11.27 -1.43
N PRO A 105 2.80 -12.35 -1.24
CA PRO A 105 2.99 -12.94 0.08
C PRO A 105 3.57 -11.94 1.08
N ILE A 106 3.20 -12.14 2.32
CA ILE A 106 3.70 -11.33 3.42
C ILE A 106 5.16 -11.68 3.71
#